data_81d978524cdb01bb8357ac72f68861ac
#
_entry.id   81d978524cdb01bb8357ac72f68861ac
#
_cell.length_a   1.000
_cell.length_b   1.000
_cell.length_c   1.000
_cell.angle_alpha   90.00
_cell.angle_beta   90.00
_cell.angle_gamma   90.00
#
_symmetry.space_group_name_H-M   'P 1'
#
loop_
_entity.id
_entity.type
_entity.pdbx_description
1 polymer ?
#
loop_
_entity_poly.entity_id
_entity_poly.type
_entity_poly.pdbx_seq_one_letter_code
_entity_poly.pdbx_strand_id
1 'polypeptide(L)'
;MAKTKTIYTGENVTGFINSYVDNELKKADSFRLIELLQKWSDSEPKMWGPTIIGFGNYHYKYASGHEGDAPVLGFSPRKPAFSLYVYSDTEKSKLLLADLGKFKMGKACIYVKKLSDINISTLKELCIESIKYISEHHECSCRIKQTN
;
A
#
# COMPACT_ATOMS: atom_id res chain seq x y z
N MET A 1 8.43 -15.97 -16.98
CA MET A 1 8.16 -15.46 -16.83
C MET A 1 8.32 -14.72 -16.14
N ALA A 2 8.54 -14.26 -16.20
CA ALA A 2 8.80 -13.57 -15.39
C ALA A 2 7.97 -13.11 -14.81
N LYS A 3 7.79 -13.10 -14.56
CA LYS A 3 6.97 -12.77 -14.12
C LYS A 3 6.90 -11.87 -13.30
N THR A 4 6.10 -11.22 -13.21
CA THR A 4 5.91 -10.20 -12.36
C THR A 4 5.79 -10.73 -11.02
N LYS A 5 6.42 -10.18 -10.08
CA LYS A 5 6.32 -10.62 -8.78
C LYS A 5 5.07 -10.21 -8.14
N THR A 6 4.50 -9.09 -8.50
CA THR A 6 3.33 -8.53 -7.85
C THR A 6 2.14 -8.77 -8.72
N ILE A 7 1.60 -9.95 -8.69
CA ILE A 7 0.41 -10.25 -9.45
C ILE A 7 -0.72 -10.59 -8.51
N TYR A 8 -1.90 -10.27 -8.99
CA TYR A 8 -3.12 -10.54 -8.26
C TYR A 8 -3.30 -12.06 -8.15
N THR A 9 -3.58 -12.52 -6.96
CA THR A 9 -3.83 -13.95 -6.78
C THR A 9 -5.25 -14.12 -6.30
N GLY A 10 -5.77 -15.12 -6.01
CA GLY A 10 -7.11 -15.27 -5.49
C GLY A 10 -7.13 -15.65 -4.04
N GLU A 11 -6.01 -15.52 -3.39
CA GLU A 11 -5.91 -15.94 -2.02
C GLU A 11 -6.74 -15.12 -1.07
N ASN A 12 -7.20 -15.76 0.01
CA ASN A 12 -8.01 -15.09 1.02
C ASN A 12 -7.11 -14.24 1.92
N VAL A 13 -7.37 -12.95 1.95
CA VAL A 13 -6.55 -12.02 2.71
C VAL A 13 -6.59 -12.32 4.21
N THR A 14 -7.77 -12.57 4.75
CA THR A 14 -7.90 -12.87 6.18
C THR A 14 -7.15 -14.14 6.53
N GLY A 15 -7.28 -15.16 5.69
CA GLY A 15 -6.58 -16.41 5.92
C GLY A 15 -5.07 -16.23 5.87
N PHE A 16 -4.61 -15.40 4.93
CA PHE A 16 -3.19 -15.10 4.84
C PHE A 16 -2.67 -14.47 6.13
N ILE A 17 -3.37 -13.45 6.63
CA ILE A 17 -2.93 -12.78 7.85
C ILE A 17 -2.91 -13.74 9.02
N ASN A 18 -3.95 -14.54 9.17
CA ASN A 18 -4.05 -15.46 10.29
C ASN A 18 -2.94 -16.51 10.29
N SER A 19 -2.51 -16.94 9.10
CA SER A 19 -1.47 -17.96 9.02
C SER A 19 -0.06 -17.39 8.95
N TYR A 20 0.11 -16.23 8.34
CA TYR A 20 1.43 -15.65 8.13
C TYR A 20 1.92 -14.84 9.32
N VAL A 21 1.02 -14.11 9.97
CA VAL A 21 1.39 -13.24 11.09
C VAL A 21 1.14 -13.99 12.40
N ASP A 22 2.18 -14.19 13.18
CA ASP A 22 2.04 -14.95 14.41
C ASP A 22 2.06 -14.10 15.68
N ASN A 23 2.08 -12.80 15.53
CA ASN A 23 2.08 -11.87 16.65
C ASN A 23 0.71 -11.18 16.73
N GLU A 24 0.08 -11.25 17.90
CA GLU A 24 -1.28 -10.71 18.03
C GLU A 24 -1.37 -9.22 17.78
N LEU A 25 -0.40 -8.47 18.25
CA LEU A 25 -0.37 -7.03 17.99
C LEU A 25 -0.24 -6.74 16.51
N LYS A 26 0.63 -7.47 15.84
CA LYS A 26 0.82 -7.30 14.42
C LYS A 26 -0.42 -7.72 13.65
N LYS A 27 -1.11 -8.75 14.11
CA LYS A 27 -2.37 -9.13 13.47
C LYS A 27 -3.40 -8.02 13.57
N ALA A 28 -3.54 -7.46 14.77
CA ALA A 28 -4.49 -6.37 14.97
C ALA A 28 -4.15 -5.18 14.08
N ASP A 29 -2.86 -4.84 14.01
CA ASP A 29 -2.43 -3.74 13.15
C ASP A 29 -2.67 -4.06 11.68
N SER A 30 -2.50 -5.32 11.29
CA SER A 30 -2.74 -5.73 9.90
C SER A 30 -4.21 -5.52 9.54
N PHE A 31 -5.11 -5.96 10.39
CA PHE A 31 -6.54 -5.77 10.12
C PHE A 31 -6.92 -4.29 10.15
N ARG A 32 -6.27 -3.52 11.02
CA ARG A 32 -6.51 -2.10 11.07
C ARG A 32 -6.07 -1.43 9.77
N LEU A 33 -4.89 -1.82 9.25
CA LEU A 33 -4.42 -1.29 7.99
C LEU A 33 -5.38 -1.63 6.85
N ILE A 34 -5.92 -2.84 6.87
CA ILE A 34 -6.88 -3.23 5.84
C ILE A 34 -8.08 -2.30 5.87
N GLU A 35 -8.62 -2.04 7.05
CA GLU A 35 -9.76 -1.14 7.18
C GLU A 35 -9.44 0.25 6.66
N LEU A 36 -8.28 0.77 7.05
CA LEU A 36 -7.91 2.12 6.68
C LEU A 36 -7.66 2.24 5.19
N LEU A 37 -6.87 1.34 4.63
CA LEU A 37 -6.52 1.42 3.22
C LEU A 37 -7.73 1.15 2.33
N GLN A 38 -8.61 0.25 2.77
CA GLN A 38 -9.83 -0.02 2.03
C GLN A 38 -10.71 1.23 1.99
N LYS A 39 -10.82 1.90 3.12
CA LYS A 39 -11.63 3.10 3.21
C LYS A 39 -11.06 4.22 2.34
N TRP A 40 -9.75 4.43 2.43
CA TRP A 40 -9.10 5.53 1.72
C TRP A 40 -9.00 5.30 0.22
N SER A 41 -8.86 4.05 -0.20
CA SER A 41 -8.74 3.74 -1.61
C SER A 41 -10.07 3.40 -2.26
N ASP A 42 -11.09 3.18 -1.44
CA ASP A 42 -12.41 2.76 -1.93
C ASP A 42 -12.28 1.48 -2.76
N SER A 43 -11.40 0.60 -2.35
CA SER A 43 -11.14 -0.66 -3.04
C SER A 43 -10.99 -1.76 -2.02
N GLU A 44 -11.33 -2.98 -2.41
CA GLU A 44 -11.23 -4.12 -1.51
C GLU A 44 -9.83 -4.68 -1.46
N PRO A 45 -9.45 -5.29 -0.33
CA PRO A 45 -8.13 -5.88 -0.23
C PRO A 45 -8.02 -7.16 -1.06
N LYS A 46 -6.92 -7.30 -1.75
CA LYS A 46 -6.63 -8.48 -2.55
C LYS A 46 -5.18 -8.87 -2.35
N MET A 47 -4.90 -10.15 -2.52
CA MET A 47 -3.51 -10.59 -2.45
C MET A 47 -2.82 -10.30 -3.78
N TRP A 48 -1.64 -9.70 -3.67
CA TRP A 48 -0.80 -9.40 -4.82
C TRP A 48 0.54 -10.07 -4.57
N GLY A 49 0.69 -11.30 -5.02
CA GLY A 49 1.88 -12.06 -4.71
C GLY A 49 1.74 -12.76 -3.37
N PRO A 50 2.81 -13.35 -2.88
CA PRO A 50 2.72 -14.20 -1.68
C PRO A 50 2.52 -13.47 -0.37
N THR A 51 2.94 -12.21 -0.26
CA THR A 51 2.87 -11.52 1.02
C THR A 51 2.36 -10.08 0.96
N ILE A 52 1.90 -9.64 -0.19
CA ILE A 52 1.44 -8.26 -0.35
C ILE A 52 -0.07 -8.20 -0.41
N ILE A 53 -0.66 -7.36 0.43
CA ILE A 53 -2.09 -7.10 0.39
C ILE A 53 -2.26 -5.76 -0.30
N GLY A 54 -2.96 -5.74 -1.41
CA GLY A 54 -3.09 -4.54 -2.22
C GLY A 54 -4.51 -4.07 -2.37
N PHE A 55 -4.65 -2.81 -2.72
CA PHE A 55 -5.94 -2.14 -2.85
C PHE A 55 -5.97 -1.38 -4.16
N GLY A 56 -6.91 -1.69 -5.01
CA GLY A 56 -7.01 -1.07 -6.30
C GLY A 56 -6.04 -1.70 -7.28
N ASN A 57 -6.05 -1.20 -8.48
CA ASN A 57 -5.25 -1.76 -9.55
C ASN A 57 -4.92 -0.63 -10.52
N TYR A 58 -3.67 -0.51 -10.94
CA TYR A 58 -3.34 0.42 -11.99
C TYR A 58 -2.40 -0.26 -12.97
N HIS A 59 -2.44 0.22 -14.22
CA HIS A 59 -1.61 -0.31 -15.27
C HIS A 59 -0.51 0.68 -15.57
N TYR A 60 0.75 0.25 -15.50
CA TYR A 60 1.86 1.13 -15.81
C TYR A 60 2.46 0.72 -17.15
N LYS A 61 2.99 1.71 -17.83
CA LYS A 61 3.63 1.47 -19.12
C LYS A 61 4.75 2.48 -19.24
N TYR A 62 5.95 1.99 -19.33
CA TYR A 62 7.12 2.87 -19.44
C TYR A 62 7.53 3.05 -20.89
N ALA A 63 8.27 4.12 -21.16
CA ALA A 63 8.76 4.40 -22.51
C ALA A 63 9.56 3.25 -23.06
N SER A 64 10.20 2.49 -22.19
CA SER A 64 10.99 1.32 -22.60
C SER A 64 10.13 0.18 -23.12
N GLY A 65 8.82 0.26 -22.95
CA GLY A 65 7.93 -0.80 -23.36
C GLY A 65 7.53 -1.73 -22.24
N HIS A 66 8.15 -1.58 -21.09
CA HIS A 66 7.83 -2.41 -19.95
C HIS A 66 6.47 -2.00 -19.38
N GLU A 67 5.57 -2.94 -19.19
CA GLU A 67 4.26 -2.61 -18.67
C GLU A 67 3.74 -3.73 -17.78
N GLY A 68 2.77 -3.44 -16.96
CA GLY A 68 2.18 -4.41 -16.07
C GLY A 68 1.13 -3.77 -15.18
N ASP A 69 0.66 -4.55 -14.24
CA ASP A 69 -0.35 -4.09 -13.29
C ASP A 69 0.22 -4.12 -11.89
N ALA A 70 -0.28 -3.23 -11.04
CA ALA A 70 0.16 -3.15 -9.65
C ALA A 70 -0.96 -2.60 -8.79
N PRO A 71 -0.90 -2.85 -7.47
CA PRO A 71 -1.90 -2.27 -6.57
C PRO A 71 -1.64 -0.78 -6.40
N VAL A 72 -2.71 -0.03 -6.22
CA VAL A 72 -2.59 1.41 -6.02
C VAL A 72 -2.00 1.72 -4.65
N LEU A 73 -2.47 1.00 -3.64
CA LEU A 73 -1.92 1.06 -2.29
C LEU A 73 -1.71 -0.37 -1.84
N GLY A 74 -0.82 -0.57 -0.90
CA GLY A 74 -0.63 -1.91 -0.39
C GLY A 74 0.28 -1.94 0.83
N PHE A 75 0.36 -3.10 1.44
CA PHE A 75 1.30 -3.32 2.53
C PHE A 75 1.61 -4.80 2.64
N SER A 76 2.71 -5.10 3.30
CA SER A 76 3.07 -6.48 3.58
C SER A 76 3.46 -6.56 5.06
N PRO A 77 2.82 -7.46 5.83
CA PRO A 77 3.13 -7.58 7.27
C PRO A 77 4.33 -8.47 7.49
N ARG A 78 5.49 -8.01 7.04
CA ARG A 78 6.72 -8.78 7.14
C ARG A 78 7.21 -8.86 8.56
N LYS A 79 8.02 -9.87 8.85
CA LYS A 79 8.48 -10.09 10.22
C LYS A 79 9.15 -8.89 10.85
N PRO A 80 10.13 -8.27 10.22
CA PRO A 80 10.82 -7.15 10.88
C PRO A 80 9.96 -5.90 10.98
N ALA A 81 9.06 -5.68 10.03
CA ALA A 81 8.25 -4.48 10.03
C ALA A 81 7.24 -4.54 8.90
N PHE A 82 6.19 -3.74 8.99
CA PHE A 82 5.29 -3.58 7.87
C PHE A 82 6.01 -2.84 6.76
N SER A 83 5.85 -3.31 5.54
CA SER A 83 6.29 -2.56 4.37
C SER A 83 5.06 -1.90 3.80
N LEU A 84 5.04 -0.57 3.79
CA LEU A 84 3.89 0.17 3.30
C LEU A 84 4.19 0.72 1.91
N TYR A 85 3.35 0.35 0.96
CA TYR A 85 3.51 0.79 -0.43
C TYR A 85 2.52 1.91 -0.68
N VAL A 86 2.79 3.04 -0.05
CA VAL A 86 1.91 4.19 -0.09
C VAL A 86 2.65 5.50 -0.37
N TYR A 87 3.88 5.40 -0.85
CA TYR A 87 4.72 6.56 -1.07
C TYR A 87 4.83 6.88 -2.56
N SER A 88 4.55 8.10 -2.93
CA SER A 88 4.55 8.50 -4.34
C SER A 88 5.75 9.32 -4.77
N ASP A 89 6.64 9.64 -3.83
CA ASP A 89 7.87 10.38 -4.13
C ASP A 89 7.59 11.77 -4.74
N THR A 90 6.48 12.37 -4.39
CA THR A 90 6.20 13.75 -4.79
C THR A 90 6.70 14.69 -3.72
N GLU A 91 6.76 15.97 -4.02
CA GLU A 91 7.17 16.95 -3.04
C GLU A 91 6.28 16.92 -1.82
N LYS A 92 4.97 16.80 -2.05
CA LYS A 92 4.03 16.73 -0.95
C LYS A 92 4.28 15.48 -0.10
N SER A 93 4.54 14.34 -0.75
CA SER A 93 4.85 13.12 -0.01
C SER A 93 6.07 13.30 0.88
N LYS A 94 7.10 13.94 0.36
CA LYS A 94 8.31 14.16 1.13
C LYS A 94 8.05 15.03 2.34
N LEU A 95 7.24 16.05 2.18
CA LEU A 95 6.90 16.92 3.30
C LEU A 95 6.10 16.17 4.35
N LEU A 96 5.20 15.30 3.91
CA LEU A 96 4.39 14.54 4.84
C LEU A 96 5.20 13.59 5.69
N LEU A 97 6.30 13.08 5.16
CA LEU A 97 7.14 12.16 5.93
C LEU A 97 7.65 12.79 7.21
N ALA A 98 7.83 14.09 7.21
CA ALA A 98 8.33 14.78 8.40
C ALA A 98 7.38 14.66 9.59
N ASP A 99 6.10 14.45 9.32
CA ASP A 99 5.09 14.34 10.37
C ASP A 99 4.62 12.92 10.61
N LEU A 100 5.18 11.96 9.90
CA LEU A 100 4.66 10.59 9.98
C LEU A 100 4.97 9.90 11.29
N GLY A 101 6.17 10.08 11.82
CA GLY A 101 6.54 9.45 13.07
C GLY A 101 7.77 8.58 12.91
N LYS A 102 7.76 7.41 13.54
CA LYS A 102 8.91 6.51 13.49
C LYS A 102 8.79 5.55 12.31
N PHE A 103 9.73 5.62 11.42
CA PHE A 103 9.73 4.77 10.23
C PHE A 103 11.11 4.75 9.62
N LYS A 104 11.30 3.82 8.69
CA LYS A 104 12.52 3.80 7.86
C LYS A 104 12.08 3.81 6.41
N MET A 105 12.90 4.43 5.57
CA MET A 105 12.60 4.50 4.15
C MET A 105 13.34 3.45 3.37
N GLY A 106 12.61 2.77 2.48
CA GLY A 106 13.22 1.97 1.45
C GLY A 106 13.20 2.78 0.18
N LYS A 107 13.34 2.13 -0.95
CA LYS A 107 13.33 2.84 -2.23
C LYS A 107 11.97 3.40 -2.56
N ALA A 108 10.96 2.59 -2.41
CA ALA A 108 9.61 3.00 -2.74
C ALA A 108 8.61 2.60 -1.68
N CYS A 109 9.08 2.27 -0.50
CA CYS A 109 8.19 1.85 0.56
C CYS A 109 8.65 2.39 1.89
N ILE A 110 7.72 2.40 2.84
CA ILE A 110 7.97 2.92 4.17
C ILE A 110 7.90 1.72 5.12
N TYR A 111 8.89 1.59 5.98
CA TYR A 111 8.92 0.49 6.94
C TYR A 111 8.50 0.97 8.31
N VAL A 112 7.49 0.32 8.88
CA VAL A 112 6.92 0.70 10.17
C VAL A 112 6.78 -0.54 11.04
N LYS A 113 7.23 -0.47 12.27
CA LYS A 113 7.16 -1.64 13.15
C LYS A 113 5.75 -1.86 13.70
N LYS A 114 5.07 -0.79 14.04
CA LYS A 114 3.69 -0.89 14.53
C LYS A 114 2.96 0.40 14.24
N LEU A 115 1.65 0.31 14.13
CA LEU A 115 0.86 1.49 13.75
C LEU A 115 0.92 2.61 14.77
N SER A 116 1.10 2.25 16.04
CA SER A 116 1.17 3.29 17.06
C SER A 116 2.42 4.16 16.95
N ASP A 117 3.39 3.74 16.14
CA ASP A 117 4.60 4.53 15.92
C ASP A 117 4.38 5.67 14.94
N ILE A 118 3.29 5.67 14.21
CA ILE A 118 3.09 6.66 13.16
C ILE A 118 1.77 7.39 13.35
N ASN A 119 1.69 8.54 12.69
CA ASN A 119 0.51 9.40 12.73
C ASN A 119 -0.46 8.95 11.64
N ILE A 120 -1.60 8.45 12.03
CA ILE A 120 -2.58 7.91 11.09
C ILE A 120 -3.11 9.00 10.14
N SER A 121 -3.29 10.22 10.63
CA SER A 121 -3.73 11.30 9.77
C SER A 121 -2.73 11.58 8.65
N THR A 122 -1.46 11.54 8.99
CA THR A 122 -0.40 11.75 8.00
C THR A 122 -0.35 10.59 7.03
N LEU A 123 -0.55 9.37 7.54
CA LEU A 123 -0.59 8.20 6.67
C LEU A 123 -1.73 8.33 5.65
N LYS A 124 -2.87 8.84 6.10
CA LYS A 124 -3.99 9.05 5.20
C LYS A 124 -3.62 10.02 4.09
N GLU A 125 -2.95 11.11 4.45
CA GLU A 125 -2.53 12.09 3.45
C GLU A 125 -1.56 11.49 2.44
N LEU A 126 -0.64 10.65 2.92
CA LEU A 126 0.28 9.97 2.03
C LEU A 126 -0.46 9.05 1.07
N CYS A 127 -1.44 8.33 1.56
CA CYS A 127 -2.23 7.42 0.72
C CYS A 127 -3.01 8.19 -0.33
N ILE A 128 -3.62 9.29 0.07
CA ILE A 128 -4.39 10.11 -0.86
C ILE A 128 -3.48 10.70 -1.93
N GLU A 129 -2.30 11.15 -1.53
CA GLU A 129 -1.35 11.68 -2.49
C GLU A 129 -0.90 10.61 -3.47
N SER A 130 -0.69 9.38 -3.00
CA SER A 130 -0.32 8.29 -3.88
C SER A 130 -1.41 7.96 -4.87
N ILE A 131 -2.67 7.91 -4.41
CA ILE A 131 -3.79 7.64 -5.28
C ILE A 131 -3.89 8.71 -6.36
N LYS A 132 -3.77 9.96 -5.94
CA LYS A 132 -3.84 11.07 -6.87
C LYS A 132 -2.75 11.00 -7.92
N TYR A 133 -1.51 10.76 -7.47
CA TYR A 133 -0.37 10.68 -8.38
C TYR A 133 -0.57 9.57 -9.40
N ILE A 134 -0.99 8.41 -8.93
CA ILE A 134 -1.17 7.25 -9.80
C ILE A 134 -2.30 7.50 -10.80
N SER A 135 -3.41 8.08 -10.33
CA SER A 135 -4.53 8.31 -11.24
C SER A 135 -4.22 9.37 -12.29
N GLU A 136 -3.27 10.26 -12.01
CA GLU A 136 -2.86 11.26 -12.97
C GLU A 136 -1.84 10.75 -13.98
N HIS A 137 -1.10 9.72 -13.62
CA HIS A 137 -0.01 9.23 -14.45
C HIS A 137 -0.24 7.84 -15.05
N HIS A 138 -1.24 7.13 -14.57
CA HIS A 138 -1.52 5.76 -15.01
C HIS A 138 -3.02 5.51 -15.02
N GLU A 139 -3.43 4.46 -15.70
CA GLU A 139 -4.81 4.04 -15.67
C GLU A 139 -5.07 3.35 -14.34
N CYS A 140 -6.11 3.76 -13.65
CA CYS A 140 -6.35 3.31 -12.29
C CYS A 140 -7.81 2.92 -12.10
N SER A 141 -8.02 1.79 -11.44
CA SER A 141 -9.37 1.32 -11.17
C SER A 141 -9.98 1.96 -9.93
N CYS A 142 -9.16 2.59 -9.09
CA CYS A 142 -9.71 3.18 -7.87
C CYS A 142 -10.31 4.55 -8.18
N ARG A 143 -11.31 4.96 -7.35
CA ARG A 143 -11.91 6.25 -7.52
C ARG A 143 -11.39 7.16 -6.49
N ILE A 144 -11.01 8.34 -6.87
CA ILE A 144 -10.65 9.34 -5.90
C ILE A 144 -11.94 10.02 -5.55
N LYS A 145 -12.20 10.03 -4.29
CA LYS A 145 -13.37 10.67 -3.90
C LYS A 145 -13.21 12.05 -4.17
N GLN A 146 -13.86 12.61 -4.93
CA GLN A 146 -13.56 13.78 -5.37
C GLN A 146 -13.66 14.73 -4.76
N THR A 147 -13.29 15.25 -4.71
CA THR A 147 -13.27 16.04 -4.22
C THR A 147 -13.05 16.96 -4.78
N ASN A 148 -13.09 17.12 -5.30
CA ASN A 148 -13.02 17.88 -5.91
C ASN A 148 -13.12 18.44 -5.69
#